data_162583125780d18a2ae6c0bc6f2dae7d
#
_entry.id   162583125780d18a2ae6c0bc6f2dae7d
#
_cell.length_a   1.000
_cell.length_b   1.000
_cell.length_c   1.000
_cell.angle_alpha   90.00
_cell.angle_beta   90.00
_cell.angle_gamma   90.00
#
_symmetry.space_group_name_H-M   'P 1'
#
loop_
_entity.id
_entity.type
_entity.pdbx_description
1 polymer ?
#
loop_
_entity_poly.entity_id
_entity_poly.type
_entity_poly.pdbx_seq_one_letter_code
_entity_poly.pdbx_strand_id
1 'polypeptide(L)'
;MGKLPIHAQGSAVIKTAYDKDTYFSEFLAIVNQLLPDGIVLTVVDVIANADSAAVIMSGDAEGKYGEYDNEYVFTYKFKDGKIIAVDEYNSDYLVAKSLYGNNLIPEKYTNNMLVEYFWHTKGLNYTEESFASLVEIWNGMIDGMSCEMNGANIITPREQNDDFDFLWMIAWPSQEARDACLDEWVNGNEPKWREAIDGIIDVDLNNAFLFSTEVGRFPKAWNESNTFTHSYFFCTFNEGSNSETLHNYRADLNAITTLSDNHWYLLLDPMFDPDPRPDFVWLDVWPDQAARESDLAIWNSTDLPGRAAEMVTCGDGLEGVIFDGKNIR
;
A
#
# COMPACT_ATOMS: atom_id res chain seq x y z
N MET A 1 31.42 1.59 15.60
CA MET A 1 30.02 1.23 15.86
C MET A 1 29.19 1.85 14.76
N GLY A 2 28.64 1.04 13.86
CA GLY A 2 27.88 1.50 12.71
C GLY A 2 26.58 2.16 13.13
N LYS A 3 26.26 3.29 12.51
CA LYS A 3 24.91 3.84 12.52
C LYS A 3 24.26 3.42 11.21
N LEU A 4 23.29 2.52 11.27
CA LEU A 4 22.36 2.31 10.17
C LEU A 4 21.12 3.18 10.45
N PRO A 5 20.97 4.33 9.80
CA PRO A 5 19.74 5.10 9.92
C PRO A 5 18.69 4.50 8.98
N ILE A 6 18.00 3.46 9.42
CA ILE A 6 16.84 2.96 8.69
C ILE A 6 15.61 3.48 9.41
N HIS A 7 14.95 4.47 8.83
CA HIS A 7 13.56 4.79 9.09
C HIS A 7 12.70 3.96 8.14
N ALA A 8 12.49 2.67 8.47
CA ALA A 8 11.42 1.92 7.87
C ALA A 8 10.12 2.29 8.61
N GLN A 9 9.15 2.86 7.93
CA GLN A 9 7.77 2.82 8.40
C GLN A 9 7.33 1.36 8.36
N GLY A 10 7.12 0.75 9.53
CA GLY A 10 6.79 -0.66 9.72
C GLY A 10 7.90 -1.37 10.49
N SER A 11 7.83 -1.25 11.77
CA SER A 11 8.26 -2.17 12.86
C SER A 11 9.53 -3.04 12.80
N ALA A 12 10.58 -2.69 12.08
CA ALA A 12 11.89 -3.25 12.38
C ALA A 12 12.82 -2.15 12.90
N VAL A 13 12.89 -1.99 14.20
CA VAL A 13 13.91 -1.13 14.82
C VAL A 13 15.24 -1.87 14.71
N ILE A 14 16.00 -1.57 13.65
CA ILE A 14 17.39 -2.01 13.58
C ILE A 14 18.16 -1.15 14.57
N LYS A 15 18.84 -1.83 15.49
CA LYS A 15 19.74 -1.19 16.42
C LYS A 15 20.84 -0.47 15.63
N THR A 16 20.97 0.84 15.82
CA THR A 16 21.87 1.68 15.04
C THR A 16 23.31 1.67 15.53
N ALA A 17 23.61 1.04 16.66
CA ALA A 17 24.95 0.89 17.22
C ALA A 17 25.06 -0.39 18.04
N TYR A 18 26.13 -1.12 17.81
CA TYR A 18 26.47 -2.37 18.52
C TYR A 18 27.84 -2.22 19.17
N ASP A 19 28.02 -2.75 20.37
CA ASP A 19 29.33 -3.12 20.85
C ASP A 19 29.80 -4.42 20.17
N LYS A 20 31.05 -4.81 20.43
CA LYS A 20 31.60 -5.98 19.76
C LYS A 20 30.82 -7.25 20.00
N ASP A 21 30.36 -7.51 21.25
CA ASP A 21 29.72 -8.75 21.60
C ASP A 21 28.30 -8.83 21.02
N THR A 22 27.55 -7.74 21.09
CA THR A 22 26.19 -7.65 20.50
C THR A 22 26.23 -7.61 18.99
N TYR A 23 27.29 -7.09 18.37
CA TYR A 23 27.47 -7.20 16.92
C TYR A 23 27.52 -8.66 16.47
N PHE A 24 28.31 -9.51 17.14
CA PHE A 24 28.42 -10.92 16.77
C PHE A 24 27.22 -11.76 17.18
N SER A 25 26.57 -11.48 18.30
CA SER A 25 25.46 -12.29 18.81
C SER A 25 24.08 -11.88 18.29
N GLU A 26 23.85 -10.58 18.03
CA GLU A 26 22.56 -10.07 17.61
C GLU A 26 22.56 -9.68 16.13
N PHE A 27 23.47 -8.78 15.72
CA PHE A 27 23.47 -8.25 14.36
C PHE A 27 23.75 -9.32 13.30
N LEU A 28 24.79 -10.15 13.48
CA LEU A 28 25.07 -11.21 12.51
C LEU A 28 23.99 -12.30 12.47
N ALA A 29 23.27 -12.51 13.58
CA ALA A 29 22.13 -13.43 13.58
C ALA A 29 20.97 -12.88 12.69
N ILE A 30 20.73 -11.58 12.74
CA ILE A 30 19.75 -10.90 11.85
C ILE A 30 20.21 -10.98 10.40
N VAL A 31 21.48 -10.63 10.12
CA VAL A 31 22.06 -10.70 8.76
C VAL A 31 21.91 -12.09 8.16
N ASN A 32 22.19 -13.17 8.92
CA ASN A 32 22.04 -14.54 8.44
C ASN A 32 20.58 -14.93 8.12
N GLN A 33 19.60 -14.29 8.74
CA GLN A 33 18.17 -14.51 8.44
C GLN A 33 17.74 -13.76 7.17
N LEU A 34 18.36 -12.60 6.91
CA LEU A 34 18.02 -11.71 5.81
C LEU A 34 18.82 -12.02 4.54
N LEU A 35 20.00 -12.62 4.66
CA LEU A 35 20.90 -13.05 3.61
C LEU A 35 21.26 -14.53 3.83
N PRO A 36 20.34 -15.47 3.54
CA PRO A 36 20.50 -16.88 3.88
C PRO A 36 21.72 -17.54 3.21
N ASP A 37 22.09 -17.09 2.03
CA ASP A 37 23.25 -17.56 1.28
C ASP A 37 24.51 -16.70 1.49
N GLY A 38 24.40 -15.70 2.39
CA GLY A 38 25.47 -14.76 2.69
C GLY A 38 25.60 -13.63 1.63
N ILE A 39 26.73 -12.93 1.70
CA ILE A 39 27.06 -11.83 0.76
C ILE A 39 28.52 -11.95 0.33
N VAL A 40 28.78 -11.75 -0.95
CA VAL A 40 30.15 -11.66 -1.50
C VAL A 40 30.53 -10.17 -1.54
N LEU A 41 31.52 -9.79 -0.73
CA LEU A 41 32.03 -8.40 -0.71
C LEU A 41 33.30 -8.30 -1.53
N THR A 42 33.31 -7.42 -2.52
CA THR A 42 34.47 -7.12 -3.36
C THR A 42 34.99 -5.72 -3.04
N VAL A 43 36.28 -5.62 -2.65
CA VAL A 43 36.94 -4.30 -2.41
C VAL A 43 37.15 -3.58 -3.74
N VAL A 44 36.58 -2.38 -3.85
CA VAL A 44 36.68 -1.51 -5.02
C VAL A 44 37.83 -0.53 -4.82
N ASP A 45 37.95 0.12 -3.65
CA ASP A 45 38.99 1.08 -3.36
C ASP A 45 39.27 1.19 -1.85
N VAL A 46 40.46 1.68 -1.49
CA VAL A 46 40.86 1.92 -0.10
C VAL A 46 41.55 3.24 0.03
N ILE A 47 41.03 4.10 0.88
CA ILE A 47 41.65 5.40 1.23
C ILE A 47 42.05 5.31 2.70
N ALA A 48 43.33 5.50 3.01
CA ALA A 48 43.82 5.33 4.39
C ALA A 48 44.89 6.38 4.77
N ASN A 49 44.94 6.63 6.08
CA ASN A 49 46.02 7.34 6.75
C ASN A 49 46.49 6.58 8.00
N ALA A 50 47.31 7.23 8.85
CA ALA A 50 47.86 6.55 10.02
C ALA A 50 46.80 6.07 11.05
N ASP A 51 45.67 6.76 11.15
CA ASP A 51 44.69 6.59 12.23
C ASP A 51 43.33 6.15 11.72
N SER A 52 43.09 6.12 10.41
CA SER A 52 41.79 5.78 9.81
C SER A 52 41.89 5.21 8.40
N ALA A 53 40.89 4.47 7.98
CA ALA A 53 40.69 4.03 6.61
C ALA A 53 39.22 4.11 6.21
N ALA A 54 38.96 4.35 4.93
CA ALA A 54 37.70 4.12 4.29
C ALA A 54 37.86 3.02 3.23
N VAL A 55 37.06 2.00 3.27
CA VAL A 55 37.04 0.87 2.33
C VAL A 55 35.73 0.89 1.57
N ILE A 56 35.84 1.04 0.25
CA ILE A 56 34.69 1.02 -0.65
C ILE A 56 34.56 -0.40 -1.18
N MET A 57 33.35 -0.98 -1.06
CA MET A 57 33.06 -2.35 -1.46
C MET A 57 31.77 -2.41 -2.27
N SER A 58 31.72 -3.32 -3.24
CA SER A 58 30.47 -3.80 -3.84
C SER A 58 30.09 -5.12 -3.18
N GLY A 59 28.79 -5.29 -2.90
CA GLY A 59 28.21 -6.53 -2.41
C GLY A 59 27.34 -7.16 -3.47
N ASP A 60 27.40 -8.49 -3.57
CA ASP A 60 26.61 -9.34 -4.44
C ASP A 60 25.92 -10.37 -3.54
N ALA A 61 24.58 -10.31 -3.46
CA ALA A 61 23.80 -11.19 -2.59
C ALA A 61 22.33 -11.30 -3.05
N GLU A 62 21.73 -12.43 -2.73
CA GLU A 62 20.28 -12.58 -2.73
C GLU A 62 19.75 -12.32 -1.33
N GLY A 63 18.94 -11.27 -1.19
CA GLY A 63 18.23 -10.98 0.05
C GLY A 63 16.96 -11.81 0.18
N LYS A 64 16.39 -11.87 1.38
CA LYS A 64 15.16 -12.62 1.65
C LYS A 64 14.00 -12.27 0.69
N TYR A 65 13.95 -11.05 0.16
CA TYR A 65 12.86 -10.52 -0.69
C TYR A 65 13.35 -10.04 -2.05
N GLY A 66 14.51 -10.46 -2.52
CA GLY A 66 15.05 -10.20 -3.85
C GLY A 66 16.50 -9.74 -3.87
N GLU A 67 17.03 -9.51 -5.05
CA GLU A 67 18.42 -9.13 -5.30
C GLU A 67 18.89 -7.96 -4.42
N TYR A 68 20.03 -8.14 -3.76
CA TYR A 68 20.61 -7.20 -2.80
C TYR A 68 22.05 -6.84 -3.18
N ASP A 69 22.26 -6.39 -4.39
CA ASP A 69 23.54 -5.86 -4.85
C ASP A 69 23.73 -4.43 -4.33
N ASN A 70 24.43 -4.32 -3.21
CA ASN A 70 24.59 -3.05 -2.51
C ASN A 70 26.04 -2.55 -2.55
N GLU A 71 26.20 -1.24 -2.48
CA GLU A 71 27.49 -0.60 -2.34
C GLU A 71 27.69 -0.16 -0.90
N TYR A 72 28.93 -0.32 -0.41
CA TYR A 72 29.28 -0.04 0.97
C TYR A 72 30.48 0.89 1.04
N VAL A 73 30.47 1.76 2.05
CA VAL A 73 31.65 2.45 2.55
C VAL A 73 31.80 2.09 4.03
N PHE A 74 32.84 1.33 4.35
CA PHE A 74 33.19 1.07 5.73
C PHE A 74 34.30 2.04 6.16
N THR A 75 34.08 2.82 7.21
CA THR A 75 35.12 3.64 7.80
C THR A 75 35.64 3.01 9.07
N TYR A 76 36.95 2.98 9.22
CA TYR A 76 37.67 2.38 10.33
C TYR A 76 38.46 3.42 11.09
N LYS A 77 38.47 3.35 12.42
CA LYS A 77 39.39 4.10 13.27
C LYS A 77 40.33 3.14 13.96
N PHE A 78 41.61 3.50 13.99
CA PHE A 78 42.69 2.71 14.56
C PHE A 78 43.27 3.38 15.79
N LYS A 79 43.71 2.57 16.76
CA LYS A 79 44.50 2.97 17.90
C LYS A 79 45.38 1.78 18.30
N ASP A 80 46.69 2.01 18.48
CA ASP A 80 47.65 1.01 18.85
C ASP A 80 47.60 -0.27 17.98
N GLY A 81 47.42 -0.09 16.65
CA GLY A 81 47.31 -1.16 15.67
C GLY A 81 46.03 -1.99 15.73
N LYS A 82 45.01 -1.49 16.42
CA LYS A 82 43.70 -2.16 16.54
C LYS A 82 42.59 -1.27 16.04
N ILE A 83 41.56 -1.90 15.48
CA ILE A 83 40.30 -1.22 15.12
C ILE A 83 39.54 -0.90 16.41
N ILE A 84 39.18 0.37 16.61
CA ILE A 84 38.45 0.86 17.77
C ILE A 84 37.01 1.31 17.41
N ALA A 85 36.75 1.59 16.15
CA ALA A 85 35.41 1.89 15.64
C ALA A 85 35.28 1.51 14.17
N VAL A 86 34.09 1.13 13.76
CA VAL A 86 33.68 0.90 12.38
C VAL A 86 32.33 1.58 12.17
N ASP A 87 32.23 2.39 11.13
CA ASP A 87 30.94 2.90 10.67
C ASP A 87 30.68 2.34 9.26
N GLU A 88 29.46 1.90 9.00
CA GLU A 88 29.00 1.36 7.73
C GLU A 88 28.01 2.32 7.10
N TYR A 89 28.17 2.57 5.81
CA TYR A 89 27.26 3.33 4.95
C TYR A 89 26.87 2.47 3.77
N ASN A 90 25.59 2.37 3.49
CA ASN A 90 25.03 1.59 2.39
C ASN A 90 23.73 2.20 1.88
N SER A 91 23.04 1.56 0.94
CA SER A 91 21.75 1.98 0.44
C SER A 91 20.60 1.50 1.34
N ASP A 92 20.01 2.41 2.12
CA ASP A 92 18.83 2.16 2.94
C ASP A 92 17.65 1.62 2.11
N TYR A 93 17.56 2.06 0.84
CA TYR A 93 16.55 1.58 -0.09
C TYR A 93 16.66 0.08 -0.36
N LEU A 94 17.84 -0.41 -0.70
CA LEU A 94 18.06 -1.83 -0.96
C LEU A 94 17.86 -2.66 0.31
N VAL A 95 18.29 -2.16 1.46
CA VAL A 95 18.01 -2.80 2.76
C VAL A 95 16.51 -2.92 2.97
N ALA A 96 15.76 -1.82 2.86
CA ALA A 96 14.32 -1.81 3.07
C ALA A 96 13.60 -2.75 2.08
N LYS A 97 13.93 -2.68 0.78
CA LYS A 97 13.28 -3.46 -0.27
C LYS A 97 13.66 -4.93 -0.22
N SER A 98 14.95 -5.24 -0.30
CA SER A 98 15.43 -6.60 -0.60
C SER A 98 15.61 -7.46 0.67
N LEU A 99 15.84 -6.83 1.82
CA LEU A 99 15.98 -7.54 3.10
C LEU A 99 14.69 -7.58 3.91
N TYR A 100 13.87 -6.50 3.86
CA TYR A 100 12.64 -6.39 4.67
C TYR A 100 11.35 -6.41 3.86
N GLY A 101 11.41 -6.50 2.52
CA GLY A 101 10.23 -6.57 1.66
C GLY A 101 9.41 -5.27 1.62
N ASN A 102 10.00 -4.13 2.01
CA ASN A 102 9.31 -2.84 2.01
C ASN A 102 9.18 -2.29 0.60
N ASN A 103 8.03 -1.70 0.29
CA ASN A 103 7.81 -0.98 -0.96
C ASN A 103 8.16 0.50 -0.81
N LEU A 104 8.73 1.10 -1.86
CA LEU A 104 8.76 2.56 -1.98
C LEU A 104 7.43 3.07 -2.51
N ILE A 105 6.83 3.97 -1.75
CA ILE A 105 5.59 4.63 -2.11
C ILE A 105 5.93 6.07 -2.51
N PRO A 106 5.57 6.53 -3.73
CA PRO A 106 5.73 7.93 -4.08
C PRO A 106 5.05 8.86 -3.08
N GLU A 107 5.65 10.02 -2.78
CA GLU A 107 5.18 10.94 -1.74
C GLU A 107 3.70 11.31 -1.87
N LYS A 108 3.19 11.45 -3.10
CA LYS A 108 1.76 11.74 -3.36
C LYS A 108 0.78 10.65 -2.91
N TYR A 109 1.26 9.45 -2.56
CA TYR A 109 0.47 8.33 -2.06
C TYR A 109 0.89 7.94 -0.64
N THR A 110 1.50 8.86 0.11
CA THR A 110 1.87 8.63 1.50
C THR A 110 0.65 8.61 2.42
N ASN A 111 0.83 8.19 3.64
CA ASN A 111 -0.12 7.79 4.68
C ASN A 111 -1.27 8.76 5.03
N ASN A 112 -1.46 9.83 4.28
CA ASN A 112 -2.55 10.79 4.50
C ASN A 112 -3.68 10.65 3.46
N MET A 113 -3.53 9.75 2.48
CA MET A 113 -4.56 9.54 1.47
C MET A 113 -5.77 8.88 2.10
N LEU A 114 -6.94 9.41 1.76
CA LEU A 114 -8.22 8.88 2.21
C LEU A 114 -9.03 8.40 1.01
N VAL A 115 -9.91 7.45 1.25
CA VAL A 115 -10.95 7.07 0.30
C VAL A 115 -12.31 7.18 0.98
N GLU A 116 -13.27 7.75 0.27
CA GLU A 116 -14.62 7.97 0.77
C GLU A 116 -15.63 7.38 -0.20
N TYR A 117 -16.58 6.62 0.34
CA TYR A 117 -17.61 5.92 -0.42
C TYR A 117 -18.97 6.47 -0.08
N PHE A 118 -19.74 6.84 -1.09
CA PHE A 118 -21.11 7.28 -0.97
C PHE A 118 -22.03 6.24 -1.62
N TRP A 119 -23.00 5.75 -0.86
CA TRP A 119 -23.98 4.79 -1.36
C TRP A 119 -25.04 5.49 -2.20
N HIS A 120 -25.37 4.88 -3.34
CA HIS A 120 -26.34 5.41 -4.27
C HIS A 120 -27.30 4.32 -4.73
N THR A 121 -28.57 4.72 -4.93
CA THR A 121 -29.57 3.90 -5.59
C THR A 121 -30.01 4.54 -6.89
N LYS A 122 -30.51 3.72 -7.83
CA LYS A 122 -31.02 4.16 -9.13
C LYS A 122 -32.44 4.67 -8.97
N GLY A 123 -32.69 5.89 -9.43
CA GLY A 123 -34.02 6.48 -9.46
C GLY A 123 -34.86 5.98 -10.64
N LEU A 124 -36.12 6.41 -10.70
CA LEU A 124 -37.07 5.97 -11.75
C LEU A 124 -36.69 6.40 -13.17
N ASN A 125 -35.91 7.48 -13.29
CA ASN A 125 -35.45 8.03 -14.57
C ASN A 125 -34.00 7.63 -14.90
N TYR A 126 -33.45 6.66 -14.14
CA TYR A 126 -32.10 6.18 -14.41
C TYR A 126 -32.01 5.52 -15.78
N THR A 127 -31.05 5.93 -16.56
CA THR A 127 -30.53 5.24 -17.74
C THR A 127 -29.03 5.42 -17.78
N GLU A 128 -28.31 4.56 -18.48
CA GLU A 128 -26.85 4.73 -18.65
C GLU A 128 -26.48 6.08 -19.28
N GLU A 129 -27.34 6.63 -20.17
CA GLU A 129 -27.15 7.93 -20.81
C GLU A 129 -27.38 9.09 -19.82
N SER A 130 -28.48 9.04 -19.02
CA SER A 130 -28.73 10.08 -18.01
C SER A 130 -27.65 10.07 -16.94
N PHE A 131 -27.17 8.89 -16.54
CA PHE A 131 -26.09 8.78 -15.58
C PHE A 131 -24.74 9.28 -16.13
N ALA A 132 -24.40 8.95 -17.38
CA ALA A 132 -23.21 9.48 -18.03
C ALA A 132 -23.24 11.04 -18.08
N SER A 133 -24.40 11.62 -18.37
CA SER A 133 -24.58 13.08 -18.33
C SER A 133 -24.40 13.66 -16.92
N LEU A 134 -24.88 12.96 -15.89
CA LEU A 134 -24.63 13.37 -14.50
C LEU A 134 -23.14 13.38 -14.15
N VAL A 135 -22.37 12.38 -14.58
CA VAL A 135 -20.92 12.34 -14.37
C VAL A 135 -20.24 13.54 -15.05
N GLU A 136 -20.67 13.93 -16.26
CA GLU A 136 -20.15 15.12 -16.93
C GLU A 136 -20.49 16.41 -16.17
N ILE A 137 -21.74 16.55 -15.68
CA ILE A 137 -22.17 17.69 -14.86
C ILE A 137 -21.35 17.77 -13.58
N TRP A 138 -21.17 16.66 -12.87
CA TRP A 138 -20.36 16.60 -11.65
C TRP A 138 -18.91 17.04 -11.92
N ASN A 139 -18.27 16.49 -12.97
CA ASN A 139 -16.92 16.88 -13.36
C ASN A 139 -16.83 18.38 -13.67
N GLY A 140 -17.80 18.94 -14.39
CA GLY A 140 -17.86 20.37 -14.68
C GLY A 140 -18.00 21.24 -13.41
N MET A 141 -18.73 20.76 -12.39
CA MET A 141 -18.83 21.42 -11.10
C MET A 141 -17.49 21.39 -10.36
N ILE A 142 -16.83 20.21 -10.31
CA ILE A 142 -15.52 20.05 -9.66
C ILE A 142 -14.44 20.88 -10.36
N ASP A 143 -14.44 20.97 -11.69
CA ASP A 143 -13.49 21.79 -12.47
C ASP A 143 -13.64 23.30 -12.17
N GLY A 144 -14.81 23.72 -11.72
CA GLY A 144 -15.10 25.09 -11.28
C GLY A 144 -14.72 25.39 -9.82
N MET A 145 -14.21 24.41 -9.07
CA MET A 145 -13.87 24.50 -7.66
C MET A 145 -12.34 24.45 -7.45
N SER A 146 -11.92 24.84 -6.24
CA SER A 146 -10.53 24.68 -5.80
C SER A 146 -10.26 23.29 -5.15
N CYS A 147 -11.06 22.29 -5.53
CA CYS A 147 -10.98 20.93 -5.00
C CYS A 147 -9.70 20.22 -5.42
N GLU A 148 -8.98 19.72 -4.46
CA GLU A 148 -7.89 18.76 -4.69
C GLU A 148 -8.38 17.35 -4.39
N MET A 149 -8.37 16.48 -5.41
CA MET A 149 -8.67 15.04 -5.26
C MET A 149 -7.71 14.21 -6.11
N ASN A 150 -7.43 12.99 -5.66
CA ASN A 150 -6.55 12.06 -6.39
C ASN A 150 -7.31 11.32 -7.51
N GLY A 151 -8.63 11.27 -7.43
CA GLY A 151 -9.50 10.64 -8.43
C GLY A 151 -10.89 10.34 -7.90
N ALA A 152 -11.78 9.92 -8.80
CA ALA A 152 -13.10 9.44 -8.44
C ALA A 152 -13.52 8.27 -9.35
N ASN A 153 -14.25 7.33 -8.77
CA ASN A 153 -14.69 6.12 -9.44
C ASN A 153 -16.16 5.82 -9.16
N ILE A 154 -16.83 5.21 -10.12
CA ILE A 154 -18.10 4.52 -9.90
C ILE A 154 -17.79 3.03 -9.74
N ILE A 155 -18.34 2.43 -8.70
CA ILE A 155 -18.05 1.06 -8.28
C ILE A 155 -19.39 0.31 -8.17
N THR A 156 -19.57 -0.73 -8.97
CA THR A 156 -20.80 -1.50 -9.04
C THR A 156 -20.56 -2.91 -8.53
N PRO A 157 -21.31 -3.39 -7.51
CA PRO A 157 -21.19 -4.75 -7.04
C PRO A 157 -21.63 -5.72 -8.14
N ARG A 158 -20.93 -6.87 -8.28
CA ARG A 158 -21.33 -7.91 -9.22
C ARG A 158 -22.54 -8.70 -8.74
N GLU A 159 -22.65 -8.84 -7.44
CA GLU A 159 -23.82 -9.42 -6.81
C GLU A 159 -24.80 -8.31 -6.43
N GLN A 160 -26.08 -8.54 -6.63
CA GLN A 160 -27.09 -7.57 -6.27
C GLN A 160 -27.05 -7.28 -4.77
N ASN A 161 -27.11 -6.00 -4.42
CA ASN A 161 -27.14 -5.51 -3.06
C ASN A 161 -28.48 -4.81 -2.82
N ASP A 162 -29.10 -5.05 -1.68
CA ASP A 162 -30.40 -4.44 -1.33
C ASP A 162 -30.25 -3.02 -0.77
N ASP A 163 -29.03 -2.65 -0.34
CA ASP A 163 -28.75 -1.35 0.30
C ASP A 163 -28.33 -0.28 -0.71
N PHE A 164 -27.66 -0.66 -1.81
CA PHE A 164 -27.21 0.26 -2.85
C PHE A 164 -27.06 -0.43 -4.21
N ASP A 165 -27.20 0.34 -5.28
CA ASP A 165 -26.95 -0.13 -6.65
C ASP A 165 -25.48 0.09 -7.06
N PHE A 166 -24.86 1.15 -6.56
CA PHE A 166 -23.44 1.48 -6.82
C PHE A 166 -22.89 2.42 -5.73
N LEU A 167 -21.56 2.48 -5.69
CA LEU A 167 -20.83 3.41 -4.83
C LEU A 167 -20.18 4.50 -5.69
N TRP A 168 -20.25 5.73 -5.22
CA TRP A 168 -19.42 6.82 -5.74
C TRP A 168 -18.23 6.97 -4.81
N MET A 169 -17.04 6.63 -5.30
CA MET A 169 -15.82 6.67 -4.51
C MET A 169 -15.00 7.90 -4.88
N ILE A 170 -14.48 8.60 -3.90
CA ILE A 170 -13.57 9.72 -4.06
C ILE A 170 -12.29 9.42 -3.29
N ALA A 171 -11.13 9.59 -3.95
CA ALA A 171 -9.83 9.52 -3.33
C ALA A 171 -9.30 10.94 -3.03
N TRP A 172 -8.97 11.18 -1.77
CA TRP A 172 -8.50 12.47 -1.27
C TRP A 172 -7.01 12.44 -0.96
N PRO A 173 -6.23 13.49 -1.25
CA PRO A 173 -4.82 13.55 -0.87
C PRO A 173 -4.62 13.72 0.64
N SER A 174 -5.58 14.33 1.34
CA SER A 174 -5.57 14.50 2.80
C SER A 174 -6.95 14.85 3.34
N GLN A 175 -7.09 14.83 4.67
CA GLN A 175 -8.30 15.27 5.36
C GLN A 175 -8.59 16.76 5.11
N GLU A 176 -7.54 17.58 5.10
CA GLU A 176 -7.67 19.03 4.88
C GLU A 176 -8.21 19.33 3.46
N ALA A 177 -7.71 18.61 2.46
CA ALA A 177 -8.18 18.77 1.07
C ALA A 177 -9.64 18.34 0.92
N ARG A 178 -10.02 17.21 1.56
CA ARG A 178 -11.40 16.75 1.62
C ARG A 178 -12.32 17.80 2.25
N ASP A 179 -11.98 18.26 3.44
CA ASP A 179 -12.83 19.19 4.21
C ASP A 179 -12.99 20.52 3.47
N ALA A 180 -11.91 21.06 2.88
CA ALA A 180 -11.97 22.27 2.06
C ALA A 180 -12.87 22.09 0.83
N CYS A 181 -12.78 20.94 0.13
CA CYS A 181 -13.61 20.63 -1.02
C CYS A 181 -15.10 20.50 -0.63
N LEU A 182 -15.40 19.80 0.47
CA LEU A 182 -16.78 19.64 0.95
C LEU A 182 -17.40 20.96 1.39
N ASP A 183 -16.64 21.82 2.08
CA ASP A 183 -17.11 23.16 2.44
C ASP A 183 -17.46 24.01 1.22
N GLU A 184 -16.61 23.99 0.19
CA GLU A 184 -16.90 24.71 -1.07
C GLU A 184 -18.10 24.09 -1.81
N TRP A 185 -18.21 22.75 -1.82
CA TRP A 185 -19.33 22.03 -2.44
C TRP A 185 -20.67 22.41 -1.81
N VAL A 186 -20.78 22.30 -0.49
CA VAL A 186 -22.03 22.61 0.26
C VAL A 186 -22.47 24.04 0.03
N ASN A 187 -21.53 24.99 0.03
CA ASN A 187 -21.83 26.40 -0.12
C ASN A 187 -22.13 26.85 -1.57
N GLY A 188 -21.70 26.07 -2.60
CA GLY A 188 -21.75 26.48 -3.99
C GLY A 188 -22.55 25.58 -4.92
N ASN A 189 -22.33 24.27 -4.86
CA ASN A 189 -22.79 23.31 -5.85
C ASN A 189 -23.88 22.34 -5.37
N GLU A 190 -23.98 22.08 -4.08
CA GLU A 190 -24.95 21.11 -3.56
C GLU A 190 -26.41 21.36 -4.03
N PRO A 191 -26.97 22.57 -4.02
CA PRO A 191 -28.33 22.77 -4.50
C PRO A 191 -28.52 22.45 -5.97
N LYS A 192 -27.53 22.78 -6.81
CA LYS A 192 -27.55 22.48 -8.26
C LYS A 192 -27.39 20.97 -8.51
N TRP A 193 -26.55 20.32 -7.69
CA TRP A 193 -26.36 18.87 -7.77
C TRP A 193 -27.64 18.13 -7.41
N ARG A 194 -28.31 18.53 -6.32
CA ARG A 194 -29.62 17.96 -5.91
C ARG A 194 -30.67 18.07 -7.01
N GLU A 195 -30.71 19.20 -7.73
CA GLU A 195 -31.59 19.37 -8.88
C GLU A 195 -31.19 18.47 -10.07
N ALA A 196 -29.89 18.30 -10.32
CA ALA A 196 -29.39 17.49 -11.41
C ALA A 196 -29.65 15.98 -11.23
N ILE A 197 -29.58 15.49 -9.99
CA ILE A 197 -29.77 14.06 -9.69
C ILE A 197 -31.25 13.66 -9.54
N ASP A 198 -32.17 14.62 -9.44
CA ASP A 198 -33.58 14.36 -9.14
C ASP A 198 -34.22 13.33 -10.07
N GLY A 199 -34.68 12.23 -9.47
CA GLY A 199 -35.27 11.09 -10.16
C GLY A 199 -34.28 10.21 -10.95
N ILE A 200 -33.00 10.57 -11.05
CA ILE A 200 -31.98 9.78 -11.76
C ILE A 200 -31.23 8.89 -10.76
N ILE A 201 -30.71 9.47 -9.69
CA ILE A 201 -30.05 8.73 -8.59
C ILE A 201 -30.47 9.32 -7.25
N ASP A 202 -30.46 8.51 -6.21
CA ASP A 202 -30.61 8.94 -4.84
C ASP A 202 -29.30 8.71 -4.08
N VAL A 203 -28.96 9.64 -3.19
CA VAL A 203 -27.80 9.55 -2.29
C VAL A 203 -28.25 9.69 -0.85
N ASP A 204 -27.86 8.74 -0.01
CA ASP A 204 -27.99 8.88 1.44
C ASP A 204 -26.65 9.27 2.06
N LEU A 205 -26.55 10.55 2.47
CA LEU A 205 -25.34 11.07 3.09
C LEU A 205 -25.04 10.47 4.47
N ASN A 206 -26.00 9.76 5.10
CA ASN A 206 -25.73 8.98 6.31
C ASN A 206 -24.93 7.70 6.00
N ASN A 207 -24.93 7.27 4.74
CA ASN A 207 -24.16 6.16 4.21
C ASN A 207 -22.96 6.66 3.41
N ALA A 208 -22.19 7.58 4.02
CA ALA A 208 -20.89 8.04 3.58
C ALA A 208 -19.81 7.46 4.50
N PHE A 209 -18.88 6.67 3.93
CA PHE A 209 -17.88 5.90 4.69
C PHE A 209 -16.47 6.32 4.31
N LEU A 210 -15.77 6.91 5.26
CA LEU A 210 -14.41 7.42 5.09
C LEU A 210 -13.41 6.42 5.67
N PHE A 211 -12.33 6.16 4.92
CA PHE A 211 -11.23 5.29 5.34
C PHE A 211 -9.89 6.00 5.15
N SER A 212 -8.99 5.81 6.11
CA SER A 212 -7.58 6.05 5.87
C SER A 212 -6.97 4.89 5.08
N THR A 213 -5.91 5.15 4.33
CA THR A 213 -5.31 4.14 3.46
C THR A 213 -3.84 3.91 3.75
N GLU A 214 -3.42 2.66 3.63
CA GLU A 214 -2.01 2.26 3.57
C GLU A 214 -1.78 1.50 2.26
N VAL A 215 -0.83 1.96 1.44
CA VAL A 215 -0.48 1.24 0.21
C VAL A 215 0.30 -0.02 0.55
N GLY A 216 -0.23 -1.17 0.17
CA GLY A 216 0.40 -2.46 0.39
C GLY A 216 1.29 -2.92 -0.77
N ARG A 217 0.82 -2.69 -2.00
CA ARG A 217 1.55 -2.93 -3.24
C ARG A 217 1.26 -1.83 -4.22
N PHE A 218 2.30 -1.28 -4.82
CA PHE A 218 2.19 -0.29 -5.89
C PHE A 218 2.23 -0.99 -7.25
N PRO A 219 1.40 -0.60 -8.24
CA PRO A 219 1.45 -1.21 -9.57
C PRO A 219 2.78 -0.85 -10.24
N LYS A 220 3.39 -1.80 -10.96
CA LYS A 220 4.56 -1.54 -11.80
C LYS A 220 4.21 -0.72 -13.04
N ALA A 221 2.97 -0.89 -13.53
CA ALA A 221 2.40 -0.10 -14.61
C ALA A 221 0.95 0.25 -14.28
N TRP A 222 0.55 1.49 -14.51
CA TRP A 222 -0.84 1.92 -14.36
C TRP A 222 -1.72 1.30 -15.46
N ASN A 223 -2.94 0.96 -15.08
CA ASN A 223 -3.96 0.55 -16.03
C ASN A 223 -4.33 1.73 -16.93
N GLU A 224 -4.22 1.54 -18.24
CA GLU A 224 -4.61 2.56 -19.24
C GLU A 224 -6.11 2.55 -19.54
N SER A 225 -6.83 1.50 -19.11
CA SER A 225 -8.28 1.41 -19.21
C SER A 225 -8.97 2.29 -18.17
N ASN A 226 -10.13 2.81 -18.50
CA ASN A 226 -11.00 3.50 -17.55
C ASN A 226 -11.78 2.53 -16.66
N THR A 227 -11.63 1.21 -16.84
CA THR A 227 -12.33 0.18 -16.05
C THR A 227 -11.34 -0.68 -15.31
N PHE A 228 -11.76 -1.23 -14.18
CA PHE A 228 -10.98 -2.13 -13.35
C PHE A 228 -11.90 -3.07 -12.57
N THR A 229 -11.34 -4.15 -12.03
CA THR A 229 -12.02 -5.06 -11.12
C THR A 229 -11.34 -4.98 -9.77
N HIS A 230 -12.12 -5.00 -8.68
CA HIS A 230 -11.55 -5.01 -7.34
C HIS A 230 -12.35 -5.88 -6.37
N SER A 231 -11.72 -6.20 -5.23
CA SER A 231 -12.33 -6.98 -4.16
C SER A 231 -12.03 -6.34 -2.81
N TYR A 232 -13.01 -6.38 -1.90
CA TYR A 232 -12.84 -6.00 -0.50
C TYR A 232 -12.90 -7.24 0.39
N PHE A 233 -12.00 -7.28 1.37
CA PHE A 233 -11.98 -8.30 2.41
C PHE A 233 -11.98 -7.59 3.77
N PHE A 234 -13.05 -7.74 4.51
CA PHE A 234 -13.20 -7.18 5.86
C PHE A 234 -12.68 -8.19 6.87
N CYS A 235 -11.48 -8.00 7.39
CA CYS A 235 -10.73 -9.03 8.09
C CYS A 235 -10.48 -8.70 9.56
N THR A 236 -10.50 -9.73 10.40
CA THR A 236 -10.05 -9.71 11.79
C THR A 236 -8.93 -10.71 11.99
N PHE A 237 -7.95 -10.38 12.85
CA PHE A 237 -6.86 -11.30 13.17
C PHE A 237 -7.34 -12.50 13.97
N ASN A 238 -6.87 -13.67 13.60
CA ASN A 238 -7.03 -14.89 14.38
C ASN A 238 -6.11 -14.85 15.61
N GLU A 239 -6.39 -15.70 16.59
CA GLU A 239 -5.59 -15.79 17.83
C GLU A 239 -4.09 -16.04 17.51
N GLY A 240 -3.23 -15.19 18.05
CA GLY A 240 -1.78 -15.24 17.83
C GLY A 240 -1.28 -14.46 16.61
N SER A 241 -2.18 -13.90 15.79
CA SER A 241 -1.86 -13.05 14.65
C SER A 241 -2.04 -11.57 14.98
N ASN A 242 -1.33 -10.71 14.26
CA ASN A 242 -1.34 -9.26 14.46
C ASN A 242 -0.76 -8.52 13.23
N SER A 243 -0.55 -7.22 13.34
CA SER A 243 0.02 -6.39 12.28
C SER A 243 1.42 -6.82 11.81
N GLU A 244 2.25 -7.41 12.68
CA GLU A 244 3.57 -7.94 12.31
C GLU A 244 3.43 -9.20 11.44
N THR A 245 2.50 -10.11 11.80
CA THR A 245 2.18 -11.30 10.98
C THR A 245 1.69 -10.87 9.61
N LEU A 246 0.81 -9.86 9.55
CA LEU A 246 0.31 -9.29 8.30
C LEU A 246 1.44 -8.65 7.47
N HIS A 247 2.37 -7.92 8.12
CA HIS A 247 3.52 -7.33 7.44
C HIS A 247 4.38 -8.40 6.75
N ASN A 248 4.70 -9.48 7.47
CA ASN A 248 5.49 -10.60 6.91
C ASN A 248 4.76 -11.29 5.75
N TYR A 249 3.44 -11.51 5.88
CA TYR A 249 2.62 -12.05 4.80
C TYR A 249 2.64 -11.17 3.55
N ARG A 250 2.49 -9.85 3.71
CA ARG A 250 2.53 -8.87 2.62
C ARG A 250 3.88 -8.84 1.93
N ALA A 251 4.97 -8.95 2.67
CA ALA A 251 6.32 -9.01 2.11
C ALA A 251 6.50 -10.21 1.18
N ASP A 252 6.03 -11.40 1.61
CA ASP A 252 6.10 -12.61 0.78
C ASP A 252 5.18 -12.51 -0.45
N LEU A 253 3.96 -11.95 -0.31
CA LEU A 253 3.07 -11.69 -1.43
C LEU A 253 3.69 -10.72 -2.45
N ASN A 254 4.35 -9.66 -1.96
CA ASN A 254 4.99 -8.65 -2.81
C ASN A 254 6.23 -9.18 -3.53
N ALA A 255 6.87 -10.23 -3.00
CA ALA A 255 7.99 -10.91 -3.64
C ALA A 255 7.58 -11.75 -4.87
N ILE A 256 6.30 -12.04 -5.05
CA ILE A 256 5.80 -12.73 -6.25
C ILE A 256 5.92 -11.79 -7.46
N THR A 257 6.91 -12.04 -8.32
CA THR A 257 7.21 -11.21 -9.48
C THR A 257 6.30 -11.47 -10.69
N THR A 258 5.59 -12.59 -10.68
CA THR A 258 4.74 -13.06 -11.80
C THR A 258 3.28 -12.57 -11.71
N LEU A 259 2.90 -11.89 -10.63
CA LEU A 259 1.61 -11.21 -10.56
C LEU A 259 1.52 -10.09 -11.61
N SER A 260 0.30 -9.77 -12.03
CA SER A 260 0.03 -8.70 -13.00
C SER A 260 0.76 -7.40 -12.62
N ASP A 261 1.39 -6.75 -13.59
CA ASP A 261 2.09 -5.48 -13.40
C ASP A 261 1.14 -4.33 -13.01
N ASN A 262 -0.15 -4.47 -13.32
CA ASN A 262 -1.19 -3.51 -12.96
C ASN A 262 -1.91 -3.87 -11.65
N HIS A 263 -1.60 -5.01 -11.02
CA HIS A 263 -2.15 -5.39 -9.73
C HIS A 263 -1.56 -4.52 -8.62
N TRP A 264 -2.43 -3.99 -7.78
CA TRP A 264 -2.06 -3.27 -6.58
C TRP A 264 -3.10 -3.47 -5.48
N TYR A 265 -2.72 -3.20 -4.23
CA TYR A 265 -3.66 -3.27 -3.13
C TYR A 265 -3.40 -2.20 -2.06
N LEU A 266 -4.46 -1.87 -1.34
CA LEU A 266 -4.47 -1.01 -0.18
C LEU A 266 -4.94 -1.79 1.06
N LEU A 267 -4.50 -1.35 2.22
CA LEU A 267 -5.19 -1.60 3.48
C LEU A 267 -5.98 -0.34 3.84
N LEU A 268 -7.24 -0.52 4.22
CA LEU A 268 -8.13 0.54 4.62
C LEU A 268 -8.45 0.38 6.11
N ASP A 269 -8.43 1.48 6.86
CA ASP A 269 -8.89 1.53 8.24
C ASP A 269 -10.10 2.47 8.34
N PRO A 270 -11.26 1.99 8.85
CA PRO A 270 -12.45 2.82 9.00
C PRO A 270 -12.21 4.02 9.90
N MET A 271 -12.54 5.22 9.41
CA MET A 271 -12.54 6.47 10.20
C MET A 271 -13.92 6.74 10.85
N PHE A 272 -14.74 5.74 10.92
CA PHE A 272 -16.03 5.66 11.60
C PHE A 272 -16.01 4.43 12.52
N ASP A 273 -17.09 4.15 13.23
CA ASP A 273 -17.17 3.07 14.23
C ASP A 273 -18.15 1.97 13.77
N PRO A 274 -17.71 1.05 12.88
CA PRO A 274 -18.55 -0.06 12.42
C PRO A 274 -18.71 -1.11 13.52
N ASP A 275 -19.82 -1.83 13.49
CA ASP A 275 -20.10 -2.96 14.40
C ASP A 275 -20.53 -4.20 13.58
N PRO A 276 -19.70 -5.26 13.52
CA PRO A 276 -18.34 -5.37 14.11
C PRO A 276 -17.29 -4.53 13.38
N ARG A 277 -16.27 -4.05 14.13
CA ARG A 277 -15.13 -3.37 13.54
C ARG A 277 -14.12 -4.40 13.03
N PRO A 278 -13.73 -4.38 11.75
CA PRO A 278 -12.61 -5.17 11.25
C PRO A 278 -11.28 -4.62 11.77
N ASP A 279 -10.25 -5.46 11.90
CA ASP A 279 -8.89 -5.01 12.19
C ASP A 279 -8.28 -4.26 11.01
N PHE A 280 -8.67 -4.64 9.77
CA PHE A 280 -8.36 -3.92 8.53
C PHE A 280 -9.32 -4.37 7.42
N VAL A 281 -9.41 -3.54 6.36
CA VAL A 281 -10.05 -3.91 5.11
C VAL A 281 -8.98 -4.01 4.03
N TRP A 282 -8.85 -5.18 3.41
CA TRP A 282 -7.94 -5.37 2.27
C TRP A 282 -8.69 -5.06 0.97
N LEU A 283 -8.17 -4.16 0.18
CA LEU A 283 -8.69 -3.78 -1.14
C LEU A 283 -7.70 -4.16 -2.22
N ASP A 284 -7.99 -5.21 -2.99
CA ASP A 284 -7.24 -5.56 -4.20
C ASP A 284 -7.84 -4.91 -5.45
N VAL A 285 -6.97 -4.49 -6.37
CA VAL A 285 -7.35 -3.86 -7.64
C VAL A 285 -6.59 -4.49 -8.81
N TRP A 286 -7.32 -4.89 -9.84
CA TRP A 286 -6.79 -5.45 -11.09
C TRP A 286 -7.31 -4.66 -12.30
N PRO A 287 -6.62 -4.69 -13.44
CA PRO A 287 -7.11 -4.03 -14.65
C PRO A 287 -8.43 -4.64 -15.17
N ASP A 288 -8.63 -5.94 -14.95
CA ASP A 288 -9.82 -6.67 -15.36
C ASP A 288 -9.94 -8.01 -14.64
N GLN A 289 -11.02 -8.74 -14.92
CA GLN A 289 -11.31 -10.06 -14.35
C GLN A 289 -10.27 -11.12 -14.77
N ALA A 290 -9.74 -11.07 -15.99
CA ALA A 290 -8.80 -12.06 -16.46
C ALA A 290 -7.46 -11.96 -15.71
N ALA A 291 -6.99 -10.72 -15.44
CA ALA A 291 -5.81 -10.49 -14.62
C ALA A 291 -6.04 -10.97 -13.17
N ARG A 292 -7.24 -10.71 -12.59
CA ARG A 292 -7.61 -11.23 -11.28
C ARG A 292 -7.55 -12.75 -11.21
N GLU A 293 -8.15 -13.45 -12.17
CA GLU A 293 -8.16 -14.91 -12.22
C GLU A 293 -6.76 -15.49 -12.37
N SER A 294 -5.92 -14.86 -13.20
CA SER A 294 -4.51 -15.25 -13.38
C SER A 294 -3.73 -15.10 -12.07
N ASP A 295 -3.85 -13.96 -11.40
CA ASP A 295 -3.13 -13.68 -10.16
C ASP A 295 -3.60 -14.59 -9.01
N LEU A 296 -4.91 -14.87 -8.92
CA LEU A 296 -5.44 -15.87 -7.98
C LEU A 296 -4.91 -17.28 -8.24
N ALA A 297 -4.74 -17.68 -9.51
CA ALA A 297 -4.15 -18.96 -9.83
C ALA A 297 -2.69 -19.05 -9.40
N ILE A 298 -1.92 -17.97 -9.56
CA ILE A 298 -0.54 -17.86 -9.06
C ILE A 298 -0.53 -17.95 -7.53
N TRP A 299 -1.32 -17.12 -6.84
CA TRP A 299 -1.42 -17.10 -5.39
C TRP A 299 -1.81 -18.48 -4.83
N ASN A 300 -2.81 -19.17 -5.43
CA ASN A 300 -3.24 -20.50 -5.06
C ASN A 300 -2.17 -21.60 -5.27
N SER A 301 -1.14 -21.32 -6.08
CA SER A 301 -0.02 -22.25 -6.28
C SER A 301 1.06 -22.14 -5.20
N THR A 302 0.94 -21.18 -4.28
CA THR A 302 1.86 -20.94 -3.16
C THR A 302 1.31 -21.47 -1.84
N ASP A 303 2.03 -21.27 -0.73
CA ASP A 303 1.55 -21.53 0.64
C ASP A 303 0.73 -20.38 1.22
N LEU A 304 0.68 -19.22 0.52
CA LEU A 304 0.02 -18.01 1.01
C LEU A 304 -1.46 -18.18 1.34
N PRO A 305 -2.28 -18.94 0.57
CA PRO A 305 -3.68 -19.19 0.95
C PRO A 305 -3.83 -19.83 2.33
N GLY A 306 -3.00 -20.83 2.64
CA GLY A 306 -3.01 -21.49 3.95
C GLY A 306 -2.62 -20.53 5.07
N ARG A 307 -1.58 -19.74 4.85
CA ARG A 307 -1.12 -18.72 5.81
C ARG A 307 -2.13 -17.60 6.01
N ALA A 308 -2.82 -17.16 4.97
CA ALA A 308 -3.91 -16.19 5.08
C ALA A 308 -5.05 -16.74 5.97
N ALA A 309 -5.47 -17.97 5.73
CA ALA A 309 -6.52 -18.63 6.52
C ALA A 309 -6.13 -18.83 8.00
N GLU A 310 -4.86 -19.08 8.29
CA GLU A 310 -4.35 -19.15 9.67
C GLU A 310 -4.28 -17.77 10.33
N MET A 311 -3.99 -16.72 9.55
CA MET A 311 -3.73 -15.37 10.05
C MET A 311 -5.01 -14.58 10.30
N VAL A 312 -6.01 -14.67 9.43
CA VAL A 312 -7.21 -13.83 9.47
C VAL A 312 -8.49 -14.61 9.19
N THR A 313 -9.58 -14.10 9.73
CA THR A 313 -10.96 -14.42 9.31
C THR A 313 -11.55 -13.19 8.64
N CYS A 314 -12.01 -13.34 7.40
CA CYS A 314 -12.66 -12.26 6.65
C CYS A 314 -14.15 -12.54 6.48
N GLY A 315 -15.01 -11.51 6.56
CA GLY A 315 -16.46 -11.65 6.66
C GLY A 315 -17.11 -12.45 5.52
N ASP A 316 -16.65 -12.26 4.29
CA ASP A 316 -17.18 -12.94 3.09
C ASP A 316 -16.26 -14.06 2.57
N GLY A 317 -15.43 -14.62 3.45
CA GLY A 317 -14.40 -15.59 3.11
C GLY A 317 -13.20 -14.94 2.40
N LEU A 318 -12.31 -15.79 1.84
CA LEU A 318 -11.10 -15.30 1.16
C LEU A 318 -11.36 -14.85 -0.30
N GLU A 319 -12.58 -15.00 -0.82
CA GLU A 319 -12.92 -14.54 -2.16
C GLU A 319 -13.27 -13.05 -2.21
N GLY A 320 -13.72 -12.49 -1.11
CA GLY A 320 -14.10 -11.09 -0.97
C GLY A 320 -15.37 -10.70 -1.74
N VAL A 321 -15.82 -9.48 -1.52
CA VAL A 321 -16.91 -8.88 -2.31
C VAL A 321 -16.30 -8.25 -3.55
N ILE A 322 -16.80 -8.65 -4.74
CA ILE A 322 -16.24 -8.25 -6.04
C ILE A 322 -17.07 -7.13 -6.65
N PHE A 323 -16.37 -6.13 -7.15
CA PHE A 323 -16.95 -4.97 -7.84
C PHE A 323 -16.29 -4.75 -9.19
N ASP A 324 -17.06 -4.16 -10.11
CA ASP A 324 -16.54 -3.56 -11.33
C ASP A 324 -16.45 -2.04 -11.14
N GLY A 325 -15.27 -1.50 -11.39
CA GLY A 325 -14.97 -0.08 -11.25
C GLY A 325 -14.85 0.63 -12.59
N LYS A 326 -15.27 1.89 -12.61
CA LYS A 326 -15.09 2.81 -13.74
C LYS A 326 -14.52 4.12 -13.23
N ASN A 327 -13.37 4.50 -13.74
CA ASN A 327 -12.77 5.80 -13.46
C ASN A 327 -13.57 6.91 -14.14
N ILE A 328 -13.95 7.93 -13.38
CA ILE A 328 -14.72 9.08 -13.86
C ILE A 328 -13.96 10.40 -13.75
N ARG A 329 -12.86 10.39 -12.95
CA ARG A 329 -11.95 11.54 -12.80
C ARG A 329 -10.54 11.09 -12.44
#